data_374e65f1be81ecf1f1fa8015aac134e6
#
_entry.id   374e65f1be81ecf1f1fa8015aac134e6
#
_cell.length_a   1.000
_cell.length_b   1.000
_cell.length_c   1.000
_cell.angle_alpha   90.00
_cell.angle_beta   90.00
_cell.angle_gamma   90.00
#
_symmetry.space_group_name_H-M   'P 1'
#
loop_
_entity.id
_entity.type
_entity.pdbx_description
1 polymer ?
#
loop_
_entity_poly.entity_id
_entity_poly.type
_entity_poly.pdbx_seq_one_letter_code
_entity_poly.pdbx_strand_id
1 'polypeptide(L)'
;MRIIVDVMGGDNAPDAIALGAIEAAKEEKLDVVLVGRGEAILQCLKNHGMETLPAGVEIANADDVVDMHDDPASVMKTRKNSSMLVGLQMLKDGGGDAFVSAGSTGALLTAATLIVKRIKGVRRAAMGPVIPTKTGGTVLIDCGATAECTPEFLLQFAFMGSYYAKKMLGVSNPRVALLNIGAEDSKGTQLQKDAYALLKKAGDAGYVNFIGNIEARGVPMGEADVVVSDGFSGNVLLKGIEGTALFMSGMMKDMFKKNIFTKLAAAMCMSGIREFKSKLDYRQTGGTVLIGLTKPVVKAHGSSDAVAIRSAIRQAAQAVSSGFTDDIRANVEQMMVPKELEHVQKS
;
A
#
# COMPACT_ATOMS: atom_id res chain seq x y z
N MET A 1 3.18 12.06 -17.23
CA MET A 1 2.49 11.60 -16.01
C MET A 1 3.00 12.42 -14.85
N ARG A 2 2.09 12.95 -14.02
CA ARG A 2 2.45 13.90 -12.97
C ARG A 2 2.12 13.33 -11.57
N ILE A 3 3.14 13.15 -10.73
CA ILE A 3 3.02 12.59 -9.40
C ILE A 3 3.19 13.68 -8.34
N ILE A 4 2.23 13.78 -7.43
CA ILE A 4 2.26 14.73 -6.32
C ILE A 4 2.87 14.04 -5.11
N VAL A 5 3.83 14.67 -4.45
CA VAL A 5 4.57 14.08 -3.32
C VAL A 5 4.48 15.01 -2.11
N ASP A 6 3.97 14.51 -1.00
CA ASP A 6 4.00 15.15 0.31
C ASP A 6 5.43 15.08 0.87
N VAL A 7 6.18 16.18 0.76
CA VAL A 7 7.59 16.19 1.12
C VAL A 7 7.79 16.35 2.63
N MET A 8 6.79 16.79 3.36
CA MET A 8 6.90 17.06 4.81
C MET A 8 6.44 15.90 5.68
N GLY A 9 5.90 14.82 5.08
CA GLY A 9 5.43 13.63 5.80
C GLY A 9 6.52 12.58 5.97
N GLY A 10 6.64 12.03 7.18
CA GLY A 10 7.58 10.96 7.53
C GLY A 10 8.78 11.41 8.35
N ASP A 11 9.50 10.41 8.90
CA ASP A 11 10.56 10.61 9.89
C ASP A 11 11.82 11.27 9.29
N ASN A 12 12.04 11.09 7.97
CA ASN A 12 13.19 11.56 7.22
C ASN A 12 12.84 12.75 6.28
N ALA A 13 11.71 13.40 6.54
CA ALA A 13 11.31 14.60 5.80
C ALA A 13 12.15 15.83 6.20
N PRO A 14 12.40 16.79 5.29
CA PRO A 14 12.09 16.76 3.86
C PRO A 14 13.13 16.00 3.00
N ASP A 15 14.36 15.77 3.52
CA ASP A 15 15.54 15.40 2.74
C ASP A 15 15.35 14.11 1.95
N ALA A 16 15.06 12.99 2.62
CA ALA A 16 14.91 11.70 1.95
C ALA A 16 13.73 11.70 0.96
N ILE A 17 12.66 12.44 1.29
CA ILE A 17 11.47 12.49 0.44
C ILE A 17 11.76 13.28 -0.83
N ALA A 18 12.36 14.48 -0.70
CA ALA A 18 12.70 15.33 -1.84
C ALA A 18 13.71 14.65 -2.77
N LEU A 19 14.77 14.06 -2.22
CA LEU A 19 15.79 13.36 -3.00
C LEU A 19 15.24 12.16 -3.75
N GLY A 20 14.48 11.29 -3.06
CA GLY A 20 13.86 10.13 -3.69
C GLY A 20 12.86 10.51 -4.78
N ALA A 21 12.15 11.63 -4.60
CA ALA A 21 11.23 12.15 -5.60
C ALA A 21 11.94 12.68 -6.85
N ILE A 22 13.07 13.36 -6.67
CA ILE A 22 13.91 13.85 -7.78
C ILE A 22 14.56 12.69 -8.53
N GLU A 23 15.05 11.68 -7.82
CA GLU A 23 15.58 10.47 -8.44
C GLU A 23 14.51 9.77 -9.30
N ALA A 24 13.30 9.61 -8.75
CA ALA A 24 12.18 9.03 -9.49
C ALA A 24 11.84 9.84 -10.75
N ALA A 25 11.78 11.18 -10.64
CA ALA A 25 11.51 12.06 -11.79
C ALA A 25 12.51 11.83 -12.93
N LYS A 26 13.79 11.70 -12.60
CA LYS A 26 14.87 11.48 -13.58
C LYS A 26 14.83 10.08 -14.20
N GLU A 27 14.71 9.04 -13.37
CA GLU A 27 14.78 7.64 -13.82
C GLU A 27 13.55 7.23 -14.62
N GLU A 28 12.36 7.62 -14.17
CA GLU A 28 11.08 7.21 -14.77
C GLU A 28 10.53 8.25 -15.77
N LYS A 29 11.23 9.37 -15.97
CA LYS A 29 10.81 10.49 -16.83
C LYS A 29 9.41 11.00 -16.49
N LEU A 30 9.18 11.26 -15.19
CA LEU A 30 7.93 11.74 -14.64
C LEU A 30 8.01 13.24 -14.33
N ASP A 31 6.86 13.90 -14.40
CA ASP A 31 6.70 15.20 -13.76
C ASP A 31 6.37 14.97 -12.28
N VAL A 32 7.06 15.68 -11.39
CA VAL A 32 6.86 15.55 -9.95
C VAL A 32 6.58 16.90 -9.32
N VAL A 33 5.55 16.96 -8.48
CA VAL A 33 5.24 18.14 -7.68
C VAL A 33 5.59 17.87 -6.22
N LEU A 34 6.59 18.58 -5.71
CA LEU A 34 7.01 18.55 -4.32
C LEU A 34 6.12 19.50 -3.51
N VAL A 35 5.24 18.95 -2.68
CA VAL A 35 4.32 19.75 -1.85
C VAL A 35 4.89 19.87 -0.44
N GLY A 36 5.12 21.09 0.02
CA GLY A 36 5.66 21.35 1.34
C GLY A 36 6.15 22.79 1.52
N ARG A 37 6.87 23.04 2.60
CA ARG A 37 7.49 24.36 2.85
C ARG A 37 8.57 24.62 1.79
N GLY A 38 8.28 25.53 0.87
CA GLY A 38 9.14 25.79 -0.30
C GLY A 38 10.58 26.14 0.09
N GLU A 39 10.77 26.97 1.13
CA GLU A 39 12.09 27.33 1.63
C GLU A 39 12.86 26.11 2.16
N ALA A 40 12.19 25.21 2.92
CA ALA A 40 12.82 24.00 3.43
C ALA A 40 13.24 23.05 2.31
N ILE A 41 12.38 22.90 1.28
CA ILE A 41 12.69 22.09 0.10
C ILE A 41 13.89 22.67 -0.66
N LEU A 42 13.91 23.97 -0.93
CA LEU A 42 15.02 24.63 -1.63
C LEU A 42 16.32 24.54 -0.83
N GLN A 43 16.25 24.71 0.50
CA GLN A 43 17.43 24.56 1.35
C GLN A 43 17.96 23.11 1.35
N CYS A 44 17.07 22.11 1.39
CA CYS A 44 17.44 20.69 1.23
C CYS A 44 18.19 20.47 -0.10
N LEU A 45 17.66 20.96 -1.21
CA LEU A 45 18.28 20.81 -2.53
C LEU A 45 19.67 21.46 -2.57
N LYS A 46 19.80 22.65 -2.03
CA LYS A 46 21.09 23.38 -1.94
C LYS A 46 22.12 22.61 -1.12
N ASN A 47 21.72 22.02 0.01
CA ASN A 47 22.59 21.21 0.86
C ASN A 47 23.14 19.97 0.10
N HIS A 48 22.40 19.50 -0.93
CA HIS A 48 22.81 18.38 -1.78
C HIS A 48 23.39 18.82 -3.14
N GLY A 49 23.85 20.07 -3.24
CA GLY A 49 24.55 20.57 -4.42
C GLY A 49 23.66 20.89 -5.62
N MET A 50 22.35 21.02 -5.41
CA MET A 50 21.40 21.39 -6.44
C MET A 50 20.99 22.86 -6.31
N GLU A 51 21.50 23.73 -7.18
CA GLU A 51 21.20 25.17 -7.16
C GLU A 51 19.88 25.52 -7.84
N THR A 52 19.38 24.63 -8.71
CA THR A 52 18.14 24.82 -9.46
C THR A 52 17.31 23.54 -9.42
N LEU A 53 16.00 23.68 -9.56
CA LEU A 53 15.10 22.52 -9.70
C LEU A 53 15.43 21.75 -10.98
N PRO A 54 15.54 20.42 -10.92
CA PRO A 54 15.67 19.60 -12.11
C PRO A 54 14.45 19.72 -13.05
N ALA A 55 14.64 19.46 -14.33
CA ALA A 55 13.56 19.45 -15.29
C ALA A 55 12.47 18.46 -14.88
N GLY A 56 11.21 18.83 -15.01
CA GLY A 56 10.05 18.03 -14.61
C GLY A 56 9.75 18.05 -13.10
N VAL A 57 10.48 18.82 -12.31
CA VAL A 57 10.21 18.97 -10.86
C VAL A 57 9.71 20.39 -10.56
N GLU A 58 8.58 20.46 -9.88
CA GLU A 58 7.97 21.72 -9.42
C GLU A 58 7.77 21.70 -7.91
N ILE A 59 7.66 22.88 -7.29
CA ILE A 59 7.30 23.02 -5.87
C ILE A 59 5.93 23.68 -5.75
N ALA A 60 5.05 23.07 -4.96
CA ALA A 60 3.83 23.69 -4.48
C ALA A 60 3.95 23.98 -2.99
N ASN A 61 3.86 25.27 -2.62
CA ASN A 61 4.04 25.68 -1.23
C ASN A 61 2.87 25.23 -0.35
N ALA A 62 3.20 24.69 0.82
CA ALA A 62 2.27 24.35 1.89
C ALA A 62 2.98 24.58 3.24
N ASP A 63 2.41 25.49 4.04
CA ASP A 63 3.12 26.05 5.22
C ASP A 63 3.00 25.15 6.46
N ASP A 64 2.02 24.23 6.49
CA ASP A 64 1.74 23.37 7.64
C ASP A 64 2.05 21.90 7.36
N VAL A 65 2.13 21.11 8.41
CA VAL A 65 2.47 19.68 8.37
C VAL A 65 1.49 18.92 9.25
N VAL A 66 1.05 17.75 8.81
CA VAL A 66 0.31 16.80 9.66
C VAL A 66 1.32 16.01 10.49
N ASP A 67 1.25 16.17 11.81
CA ASP A 67 2.08 15.42 12.76
C ASP A 67 1.55 13.98 12.92
N MET A 68 2.45 13.06 13.33
CA MET A 68 2.08 11.65 13.59
C MET A 68 1.12 11.50 14.77
N HIS A 69 1.06 12.48 15.66
CA HIS A 69 0.20 12.51 16.84
C HIS A 69 -1.11 13.30 16.62
N ASP A 70 -1.26 13.97 15.47
CA ASP A 70 -2.52 14.66 15.15
C ASP A 70 -3.67 13.64 15.04
N ASP A 71 -4.81 13.97 15.64
CA ASP A 71 -6.01 13.15 15.53
C ASP A 71 -6.51 13.12 14.08
N PRO A 72 -6.56 11.95 13.41
CA PRO A 72 -7.00 11.82 12.02
C PRO A 72 -8.38 12.44 11.72
N ALA A 73 -9.30 12.45 12.71
CA ALA A 73 -10.63 13.00 12.53
C ALA A 73 -10.63 14.54 12.48
N SER A 74 -9.69 15.17 13.16
CA SER A 74 -9.58 16.64 13.26
C SER A 74 -8.70 17.29 12.17
N VAL A 75 -7.79 16.54 11.56
CA VAL A 75 -6.80 17.03 10.59
C VAL A 75 -7.42 17.90 9.48
N MET A 76 -8.57 17.49 8.96
CA MET A 76 -9.31 18.23 7.92
C MET A 76 -9.71 19.64 8.33
N LYS A 77 -9.80 19.92 9.64
CA LYS A 77 -10.16 21.23 10.18
C LYS A 77 -8.95 22.00 10.67
N THR A 78 -8.00 21.30 11.30
CA THR A 78 -6.87 21.90 12.02
C THR A 78 -5.64 22.13 11.14
N ARG A 79 -5.45 21.31 10.07
CA ARG A 79 -4.25 21.29 9.22
C ARG A 79 -4.54 21.57 7.74
N LYS A 80 -5.46 22.50 7.45
CA LYS A 80 -5.94 22.76 6.08
C LYS A 80 -4.84 23.09 5.06
N ASN A 81 -3.80 23.78 5.50
CA ASN A 81 -2.67 24.19 4.66
C ASN A 81 -1.48 23.24 4.75
N SER A 82 -1.69 22.01 5.24
CA SER A 82 -0.62 21.01 5.30
C SER A 82 -0.29 20.44 3.93
N SER A 83 0.95 20.04 3.75
CA SER A 83 1.45 19.40 2.52
C SER A 83 0.60 18.21 2.08
N MET A 84 0.12 17.40 3.03
CA MET A 84 -0.77 16.28 2.77
C MET A 84 -2.11 16.73 2.19
N LEU A 85 -2.79 17.69 2.83
CA LEU A 85 -4.13 18.13 2.40
C LEU A 85 -4.08 18.95 1.11
N VAL A 86 -3.10 19.83 0.98
CA VAL A 86 -2.86 20.61 -0.25
C VAL A 86 -2.59 19.66 -1.43
N GLY A 87 -1.71 18.67 -1.25
CA GLY A 87 -1.39 17.69 -2.29
C GLY A 87 -2.59 16.81 -2.70
N LEU A 88 -3.39 16.36 -1.73
CA LEU A 88 -4.62 15.61 -2.02
C LEU A 88 -5.69 16.47 -2.72
N GLN A 89 -5.79 17.76 -2.36
CA GLN A 89 -6.69 18.68 -3.05
C GLN A 89 -6.23 18.91 -4.49
N MET A 90 -4.92 19.11 -4.71
CA MET A 90 -4.34 19.19 -6.06
C MET A 90 -4.64 17.94 -6.88
N LEU A 91 -4.50 16.74 -6.29
CA LEU A 91 -4.84 15.48 -6.96
C LEU A 91 -6.30 15.46 -7.39
N LYS A 92 -7.23 15.82 -6.49
CA LYS A 92 -8.66 15.88 -6.78
C LYS A 92 -8.96 16.83 -7.94
N ASP A 93 -8.33 18.01 -7.95
CA ASP A 93 -8.59 19.07 -8.90
C ASP A 93 -7.90 18.84 -10.28
N GLY A 94 -7.21 17.72 -10.45
CA GLY A 94 -6.57 17.34 -11.71
C GLY A 94 -5.14 17.87 -11.86
N GLY A 95 -4.55 18.42 -10.80
CA GLY A 95 -3.16 18.89 -10.78
C GLY A 95 -2.11 17.76 -10.79
N GLY A 96 -2.55 16.49 -10.80
CA GLY A 96 -1.69 15.32 -10.92
C GLY A 96 -2.50 14.04 -11.11
N ASP A 97 -1.78 12.94 -11.36
CA ASP A 97 -2.35 11.62 -11.65
C ASP A 97 -2.37 10.69 -10.41
N ALA A 98 -1.40 10.87 -9.50
CA ALA A 98 -1.33 10.13 -8.24
C ALA A 98 -0.69 10.97 -7.13
N PHE A 99 -0.86 10.53 -5.89
CA PHE A 99 -0.31 11.16 -4.68
C PHE A 99 0.50 10.15 -3.85
N VAL A 100 1.64 10.58 -3.32
CA VAL A 100 2.52 9.78 -2.45
C VAL A 100 2.77 10.53 -1.15
N SER A 101 2.63 9.87 0.00
CA SER A 101 2.96 10.43 1.31
C SER A 101 3.54 9.37 2.25
N ALA A 102 4.56 9.74 3.01
CA ALA A 102 5.09 8.96 4.12
C ALA A 102 4.52 9.38 5.50
N GLY A 103 3.62 10.36 5.55
CA GLY A 103 3.01 10.89 6.77
C GLY A 103 2.07 9.91 7.48
N SER A 104 1.33 10.39 8.49
CA SER A 104 0.41 9.59 9.31
C SER A 104 -0.59 8.79 8.47
N THR A 105 -0.63 7.47 8.67
CA THR A 105 -1.52 6.57 7.91
C THR A 105 -2.99 6.89 8.14
N GLY A 106 -3.37 7.14 9.39
CA GLY A 106 -4.77 7.46 9.74
C GLY A 106 -5.22 8.79 9.12
N ALA A 107 -4.36 9.81 9.20
CA ALA A 107 -4.63 11.11 8.59
C ALA A 107 -4.74 11.01 7.06
N LEU A 108 -3.79 10.31 6.41
CA LEU A 108 -3.79 10.11 4.97
C LEU A 108 -5.05 9.37 4.50
N LEU A 109 -5.42 8.27 5.15
CA LEU A 109 -6.61 7.48 4.82
C LEU A 109 -7.89 8.33 4.94
N THR A 110 -8.02 9.07 6.04
CA THR A 110 -9.16 9.95 6.29
C THR A 110 -9.24 11.06 5.26
N ALA A 111 -8.13 11.77 5.05
CA ALA A 111 -8.08 12.89 4.11
C ALA A 111 -8.29 12.43 2.66
N ALA A 112 -7.65 11.34 2.23
CA ALA A 112 -7.83 10.79 0.90
C ALA A 112 -9.28 10.33 0.66
N THR A 113 -9.92 9.69 1.65
CA THR A 113 -11.33 9.28 1.56
C THR A 113 -12.27 10.46 1.42
N LEU A 114 -12.01 11.58 2.11
CA LEU A 114 -12.87 12.76 2.11
C LEU A 114 -12.62 13.69 0.90
N ILE A 115 -11.36 13.87 0.51
CA ILE A 115 -10.95 14.78 -0.57
C ILE A 115 -11.01 14.09 -1.92
N VAL A 116 -10.21 13.02 -2.13
CA VAL A 116 -10.12 12.29 -3.40
C VAL A 116 -11.39 11.49 -3.66
N LYS A 117 -12.01 11.00 -2.59
CA LYS A 117 -13.24 10.19 -2.56
C LYS A 117 -13.03 8.76 -3.04
N ARG A 118 -13.94 7.91 -2.58
CA ARG A 118 -14.02 6.51 -3.03
C ARG A 118 -14.73 6.42 -4.38
N ILE A 119 -14.42 5.40 -5.14
CA ILE A 119 -15.20 4.99 -6.31
C ILE A 119 -16.65 4.77 -5.85
N LYS A 120 -17.60 5.31 -6.63
CA LYS A 120 -19.04 5.16 -6.31
C LYS A 120 -19.41 3.66 -6.25
N GLY A 121 -20.00 3.22 -5.14
CA GLY A 121 -20.31 1.81 -4.86
C GLY A 121 -19.27 1.09 -3.99
N VAL A 122 -18.03 1.55 -3.92
CA VAL A 122 -17.03 1.04 -2.98
C VAL A 122 -17.33 1.56 -1.57
N ARG A 123 -17.59 0.64 -0.64
CA ARG A 123 -17.99 0.98 0.74
C ARG A 123 -16.83 1.43 1.61
N ARG A 124 -15.64 0.85 1.41
CA ARG A 124 -14.39 1.20 2.13
C ARG A 124 -13.21 1.18 1.19
N ALA A 125 -12.34 2.17 1.31
CA ALA A 125 -11.00 2.06 0.76
C ALA A 125 -10.19 1.12 1.65
N ALA A 126 -9.28 0.35 1.06
CA ALA A 126 -8.46 -0.63 1.75
C ALA A 126 -6.97 -0.42 1.48
N MET A 127 -6.13 -0.81 2.43
CA MET A 127 -4.69 -0.86 2.27
C MET A 127 -4.29 -2.24 1.73
N GLY A 128 -3.68 -2.26 0.54
CA GLY A 128 -3.27 -3.48 -0.14
C GLY A 128 -1.76 -3.57 -0.36
N PRO A 129 -0.93 -3.81 0.67
CA PRO A 129 0.49 -4.08 0.47
C PRO A 129 0.70 -5.39 -0.27
N VAL A 130 1.80 -5.46 -1.01
CA VAL A 130 2.29 -6.70 -1.61
C VAL A 130 3.32 -7.32 -0.67
N ILE A 131 3.00 -8.48 -0.13
CA ILE A 131 3.92 -9.27 0.70
C ILE A 131 4.79 -10.12 -0.22
N PRO A 132 6.13 -10.04 -0.11
CA PRO A 132 7.00 -10.96 -0.84
C PRO A 132 6.78 -12.39 -0.36
N THR A 133 6.66 -13.32 -1.31
CA THR A 133 6.44 -14.74 -1.05
C THR A 133 7.45 -15.60 -1.80
N LYS A 134 7.46 -16.91 -1.51
CA LYS A 134 8.32 -17.86 -2.20
C LYS A 134 8.09 -17.87 -3.72
N THR A 135 6.87 -17.58 -4.19
CA THR A 135 6.45 -17.67 -5.60
C THR A 135 6.32 -16.31 -6.30
N GLY A 136 6.64 -15.20 -5.61
CA GLY A 136 6.48 -13.84 -6.14
C GLY A 136 5.95 -12.88 -5.09
N GLY A 137 4.76 -12.33 -5.29
CA GLY A 137 4.10 -11.42 -4.35
C GLY A 137 2.64 -11.79 -4.12
N THR A 138 2.15 -11.60 -2.91
CA THR A 138 0.75 -11.77 -2.51
C THR A 138 0.18 -10.44 -2.03
N VAL A 139 -0.97 -10.04 -2.53
CA VAL A 139 -1.70 -8.85 -2.07
C VAL A 139 -2.43 -9.20 -0.78
N LEU A 140 -2.09 -8.56 0.33
CA LEU A 140 -2.87 -8.63 1.57
C LEU A 140 -3.83 -7.45 1.64
N ILE A 141 -5.13 -7.70 1.71
CA ILE A 141 -6.16 -6.66 1.71
C ILE A 141 -7.34 -7.02 2.64
N ASP A 142 -7.68 -6.27 3.66
CA ASP A 142 -7.13 -5.02 4.15
C ASP A 142 -6.04 -5.28 5.20
N CYS A 143 -5.15 -4.28 5.39
CA CYS A 143 -4.14 -4.36 6.43
C CYS A 143 -3.98 -3.05 7.22
N GLY A 144 -5.08 -2.47 7.67
CA GLY A 144 -5.06 -1.34 8.59
C GLY A 144 -5.91 -0.12 8.23
N ALA A 145 -6.69 -0.17 7.14
CA ALA A 145 -7.62 0.90 6.80
C ALA A 145 -8.93 0.79 7.60
N THR A 146 -9.43 -0.42 7.83
CA THR A 146 -10.72 -0.68 8.50
C THR A 146 -10.58 -1.83 9.49
N ALA A 147 -10.45 -1.50 10.78
CA ALA A 147 -10.23 -2.50 11.83
C ALA A 147 -11.44 -3.46 11.97
N GLU A 148 -12.65 -2.93 11.97
CA GLU A 148 -13.89 -3.71 12.02
C GLU A 148 -14.56 -3.73 10.66
N CYS A 149 -14.71 -4.91 10.09
CA CYS A 149 -15.29 -5.13 8.78
C CYS A 149 -16.65 -5.82 8.86
N THR A 150 -17.42 -5.67 7.78
CA THR A 150 -18.60 -6.49 7.52
C THR A 150 -18.26 -7.51 6.41
N PRO A 151 -19.04 -8.60 6.26
CA PRO A 151 -18.83 -9.58 5.19
C PRO A 151 -18.79 -8.94 3.80
N GLU A 152 -19.59 -7.91 3.55
CA GLU A 152 -19.65 -7.19 2.27
C GLU A 152 -18.35 -6.40 2.00
N PHE A 153 -17.68 -5.89 3.06
CA PHE A 153 -16.39 -5.23 2.87
C PHE A 153 -15.36 -6.25 2.41
N LEU A 154 -15.32 -7.43 3.05
CA LEU A 154 -14.40 -8.51 2.68
C LEU A 154 -14.68 -9.01 1.24
N LEU A 155 -15.95 -9.10 0.84
CA LEU A 155 -16.30 -9.40 -0.55
C LEU A 155 -15.73 -8.35 -1.50
N GLN A 156 -15.93 -7.05 -1.24
CA GLN A 156 -15.38 -5.99 -2.07
C GLN A 156 -13.86 -5.99 -2.09
N PHE A 157 -13.21 -6.30 -0.97
CA PHE A 157 -11.74 -6.42 -0.91
C PHE A 157 -11.22 -7.54 -1.80
N ALA A 158 -11.93 -8.68 -1.89
CA ALA A 158 -11.59 -9.77 -2.79
C ALA A 158 -11.56 -9.33 -4.26
N PHE A 159 -12.59 -8.61 -4.71
CA PHE A 159 -12.63 -8.05 -6.06
C PHE A 159 -11.52 -7.03 -6.29
N MET A 160 -11.39 -6.05 -5.40
CA MET A 160 -10.39 -4.99 -5.50
C MET A 160 -8.97 -5.56 -5.51
N GLY A 161 -8.67 -6.53 -4.62
CA GLY A 161 -7.39 -7.24 -4.60
C GLY A 161 -7.14 -8.03 -5.86
N SER A 162 -8.18 -8.67 -6.42
CA SER A 162 -8.09 -9.42 -7.67
C SER A 162 -7.73 -8.52 -8.86
N TYR A 163 -8.40 -7.36 -9.01
CA TYR A 163 -8.05 -6.38 -10.06
C TYR A 163 -6.65 -5.82 -9.88
N TYR A 164 -6.27 -5.53 -8.63
CA TYR A 164 -4.92 -5.08 -8.32
C TYR A 164 -3.88 -6.14 -8.70
N ALA A 165 -4.05 -7.39 -8.30
CA ALA A 165 -3.13 -8.48 -8.63
C ALA A 165 -3.04 -8.72 -10.14
N LYS A 166 -4.15 -8.67 -10.87
CA LYS A 166 -4.16 -8.78 -12.34
C LYS A 166 -3.32 -7.69 -12.99
N LYS A 167 -3.51 -6.45 -12.60
CA LYS A 167 -2.92 -5.28 -13.28
C LYS A 167 -1.53 -4.92 -12.78
N MET A 168 -1.29 -5.03 -11.47
CA MET A 168 -0.03 -4.63 -10.85
C MET A 168 0.99 -5.77 -10.76
N LEU A 169 0.52 -7.02 -10.57
CA LEU A 169 1.39 -8.19 -10.44
C LEU A 169 1.40 -9.07 -11.69
N GLY A 170 0.55 -8.79 -12.68
CA GLY A 170 0.49 -9.56 -13.92
C GLY A 170 -0.09 -10.97 -13.78
N VAL A 171 -0.82 -11.24 -12.69
CA VAL A 171 -1.44 -12.56 -12.46
C VAL A 171 -2.77 -12.64 -13.20
N SER A 172 -2.86 -13.46 -14.24
CA SER A 172 -4.06 -13.51 -15.12
C SER A 172 -5.33 -13.97 -14.42
N ASN A 173 -5.24 -14.94 -13.50
CA ASN A 173 -6.37 -15.45 -12.71
C ASN A 173 -5.98 -15.60 -11.23
N PRO A 174 -5.99 -14.48 -10.46
CA PRO A 174 -5.49 -14.47 -9.09
C PRO A 174 -6.28 -15.41 -8.19
N ARG A 175 -5.58 -16.27 -7.47
CA ARG A 175 -6.14 -17.13 -6.42
C ARG A 175 -6.46 -16.26 -5.21
N VAL A 176 -7.73 -16.13 -4.88
CA VAL A 176 -8.23 -15.33 -3.77
C VAL A 176 -8.57 -16.24 -2.59
N ALA A 177 -7.99 -15.98 -1.43
CA ALA A 177 -8.26 -16.71 -0.20
C ALA A 177 -8.70 -15.78 0.93
N LEU A 178 -9.51 -16.28 1.86
CA LEU A 178 -9.91 -15.58 3.07
C LEU A 178 -8.97 -15.97 4.22
N LEU A 179 -8.33 -14.99 4.86
CA LEU A 179 -7.49 -15.23 6.03
C LEU A 179 -8.32 -15.79 7.19
N ASN A 180 -7.91 -16.95 7.70
CA ASN A 180 -8.62 -17.65 8.75
C ASN A 180 -7.67 -18.43 9.67
N ILE A 181 -8.20 -19.00 10.74
CA ILE A 181 -7.48 -19.83 11.73
C ILE A 181 -7.38 -21.30 11.33
N GLY A 182 -8.01 -21.71 10.23
CA GLY A 182 -8.00 -23.06 9.67
C GLY A 182 -8.55 -23.06 8.26
N ALA A 183 -8.30 -24.12 7.51
CA ALA A 183 -8.68 -24.24 6.09
C ALA A 183 -10.16 -24.58 5.88
N GLU A 184 -10.82 -25.16 6.89
CA GLU A 184 -12.21 -25.60 6.79
C GLU A 184 -13.18 -24.40 6.72
N ASP A 185 -14.26 -24.53 5.98
CA ASP A 185 -15.29 -23.50 5.79
C ASP A 185 -16.02 -23.10 7.09
N SER A 186 -16.06 -24.01 8.08
CA SER A 186 -16.69 -23.79 9.39
C SER A 186 -15.83 -22.99 10.40
N LYS A 187 -14.56 -22.72 10.08
CA LYS A 187 -13.64 -22.03 10.98
C LYS A 187 -13.83 -20.52 11.00
N GLY A 188 -13.28 -19.90 12.03
CA GLY A 188 -13.29 -18.44 12.23
C GLY A 188 -14.47 -17.92 13.03
N THR A 189 -14.53 -16.61 13.15
CA THR A 189 -15.64 -15.90 13.81
C THR A 189 -16.85 -15.84 12.85
N GLN A 190 -17.96 -15.24 13.32
CA GLN A 190 -19.12 -15.07 12.45
C GLN A 190 -18.80 -14.25 11.20
N LEU A 191 -17.95 -13.22 11.32
CA LEU A 191 -17.49 -12.42 10.19
C LEU A 191 -16.86 -13.30 9.08
N GLN A 192 -15.92 -14.21 9.45
CA GLN A 192 -15.26 -15.05 8.47
C GLN A 192 -16.23 -16.05 7.82
N LYS A 193 -17.15 -16.64 8.58
CA LYS A 193 -18.15 -17.59 8.06
C LYS A 193 -19.10 -16.93 7.06
N ASP A 194 -19.59 -15.74 7.40
CA ASP A 194 -20.50 -15.00 6.51
C ASP A 194 -19.75 -14.48 5.26
N ALA A 195 -18.52 -13.99 5.42
CA ALA A 195 -17.69 -13.60 4.29
C ALA A 195 -17.34 -14.78 3.38
N TYR A 196 -17.01 -15.94 3.95
CA TYR A 196 -16.77 -17.17 3.19
C TYR A 196 -17.97 -17.52 2.31
N ALA A 197 -19.17 -17.48 2.86
CA ALA A 197 -20.40 -17.77 2.09
C ALA A 197 -20.60 -16.80 0.91
N LEU A 198 -20.31 -15.51 1.09
CA LEU A 198 -20.39 -14.51 0.03
C LEU A 198 -19.30 -14.73 -1.04
N LEU A 199 -18.05 -14.97 -0.60
CA LEU A 199 -16.91 -15.21 -1.48
C LEU A 199 -17.08 -16.49 -2.30
N LYS A 200 -17.62 -17.56 -1.67
CA LYS A 200 -17.94 -18.80 -2.37
C LYS A 200 -18.98 -18.58 -3.47
N LYS A 201 -20.04 -17.84 -3.19
CA LYS A 201 -21.05 -17.49 -4.22
C LYS A 201 -20.45 -16.69 -5.37
N ALA A 202 -19.58 -15.70 -5.06
CA ALA A 202 -18.89 -14.94 -6.09
C ALA A 202 -17.93 -15.82 -6.92
N GLY A 203 -17.30 -16.80 -6.28
CA GLY A 203 -16.46 -17.80 -6.95
C GLY A 203 -17.26 -18.73 -7.86
N ASP A 204 -18.36 -19.30 -7.35
CA ASP A 204 -19.26 -20.18 -8.10
C ASP A 204 -19.87 -19.45 -9.31
N ALA A 205 -20.09 -18.13 -9.21
CA ALA A 205 -20.54 -17.28 -10.31
C ALA A 205 -19.42 -16.89 -11.30
N GLY A 206 -18.17 -17.27 -11.05
CA GLY A 206 -17.01 -16.99 -11.90
C GLY A 206 -16.48 -15.54 -11.83
N TYR A 207 -16.88 -14.74 -10.84
CA TYR A 207 -16.45 -13.36 -10.70
C TYR A 207 -15.06 -13.24 -10.08
N VAL A 208 -14.72 -14.12 -9.15
CA VAL A 208 -13.41 -14.22 -8.51
C VAL A 208 -12.97 -15.68 -8.44
N ASN A 209 -11.66 -15.94 -8.51
CA ASN A 209 -11.11 -17.28 -8.33
C ASN A 209 -10.92 -17.54 -6.83
N PHE A 210 -12.02 -17.74 -6.11
CA PHE A 210 -11.99 -18.00 -4.67
C PHE A 210 -11.56 -19.45 -4.39
N ILE A 211 -10.47 -19.62 -3.65
CA ILE A 211 -9.89 -20.94 -3.33
C ILE A 211 -10.16 -21.39 -1.90
N GLY A 212 -10.99 -20.66 -1.13
CA GLY A 212 -11.33 -21.02 0.25
C GLY A 212 -10.55 -20.21 1.31
N ASN A 213 -10.44 -20.78 2.51
CA ASN A 213 -9.68 -20.18 3.61
C ASN A 213 -8.17 -20.43 3.46
N ILE A 214 -7.37 -19.52 4.02
CA ILE A 214 -5.91 -19.67 4.14
C ILE A 214 -5.48 -19.39 5.58
N GLU A 215 -4.59 -20.20 6.12
CA GLU A 215 -3.92 -19.90 7.37
C GLU A 215 -2.76 -18.93 7.16
N ALA A 216 -2.44 -18.13 8.19
CA ALA A 216 -1.36 -17.12 8.14
C ALA A 216 -0.01 -17.69 7.66
N ARG A 217 0.30 -18.96 7.99
CA ARG A 217 1.55 -19.65 7.57
C ARG A 217 1.64 -19.89 6.07
N GLY A 218 0.51 -20.00 5.37
CA GLY A 218 0.44 -20.22 3.92
C GLY A 218 0.76 -18.95 3.11
N VAL A 219 0.58 -17.77 3.72
CA VAL A 219 0.77 -16.48 3.03
C VAL A 219 2.20 -16.30 2.52
N PRO A 220 3.27 -16.41 3.33
CA PRO A 220 4.63 -16.30 2.84
C PRO A 220 5.06 -17.46 1.90
N MET A 221 4.32 -18.57 1.89
CA MET A 221 4.55 -19.67 0.95
C MET A 221 3.98 -19.40 -0.45
N GLY A 222 3.13 -18.39 -0.60
CA GLY A 222 2.49 -18.03 -1.87
C GLY A 222 1.36 -18.97 -2.26
N GLU A 223 0.60 -19.47 -1.26
CA GLU A 223 -0.54 -20.35 -1.49
C GLU A 223 -1.73 -19.62 -2.12
N ALA A 224 -1.79 -18.28 -1.97
CA ALA A 224 -2.75 -17.40 -2.63
C ALA A 224 -2.07 -16.16 -3.21
N ASP A 225 -2.67 -15.56 -4.23
CA ASP A 225 -2.18 -14.33 -4.87
C ASP A 225 -2.83 -13.09 -4.24
N VAL A 226 -4.02 -13.27 -3.65
CA VAL A 226 -4.76 -12.26 -2.88
C VAL A 226 -5.26 -12.90 -1.59
N VAL A 227 -4.93 -12.30 -0.47
CA VAL A 227 -5.40 -12.70 0.86
C VAL A 227 -6.29 -11.60 1.41
N VAL A 228 -7.56 -11.94 1.61
CA VAL A 228 -8.59 -11.03 2.13
C VAL A 228 -8.64 -11.13 3.65
N SER A 229 -8.65 -9.99 4.31
CA SER A 229 -8.69 -9.88 5.77
C SER A 229 -9.45 -8.61 6.21
N ASP A 230 -9.91 -8.57 7.45
CA ASP A 230 -10.18 -7.30 8.12
C ASP A 230 -8.86 -6.57 8.41
N GLY A 231 -8.93 -5.25 8.60
CA GLY A 231 -7.72 -4.44 8.75
C GLY A 231 -6.94 -4.72 10.04
N PHE A 232 -7.59 -5.22 11.10
CA PHE A 232 -6.89 -5.59 12.33
C PHE A 232 -6.06 -6.86 12.13
N SER A 233 -6.69 -7.94 11.68
CA SER A 233 -6.03 -9.24 11.46
C SER A 233 -4.95 -9.12 10.39
N GLY A 234 -5.22 -8.40 9.30
CA GLY A 234 -4.26 -8.16 8.24
C GLY A 234 -3.05 -7.35 8.71
N ASN A 235 -3.24 -6.32 9.52
CA ASN A 235 -2.13 -5.54 10.07
C ASN A 235 -1.28 -6.34 11.06
N VAL A 236 -1.90 -7.16 11.91
CA VAL A 236 -1.18 -8.08 12.82
C VAL A 236 -0.34 -9.06 12.03
N LEU A 237 -0.89 -9.67 10.97
CA LEU A 237 -0.15 -10.58 10.09
C LEU A 237 1.01 -9.87 9.39
N LEU A 238 0.77 -8.69 8.80
CA LEU A 238 1.81 -7.90 8.13
C LEU A 238 2.97 -7.59 9.09
N LYS A 239 2.67 -7.06 10.27
CA LYS A 239 3.68 -6.72 11.28
C LYS A 239 4.40 -7.95 11.85
N GLY A 240 3.70 -9.09 11.95
CA GLY A 240 4.30 -10.37 12.30
C GLY A 240 5.32 -10.83 11.25
N ILE A 241 4.98 -10.76 9.97
CA ILE A 241 5.89 -11.11 8.86
C ILE A 241 7.08 -10.14 8.82
N GLU A 242 6.86 -8.83 8.89
CA GLU A 242 7.92 -7.81 8.91
C GLU A 242 8.88 -8.04 10.09
N GLY A 243 8.35 -8.24 11.30
CA GLY A 243 9.14 -8.48 12.50
C GLY A 243 9.96 -9.77 12.42
N THR A 244 9.36 -10.85 11.90
CA THR A 244 10.06 -12.14 11.69
C THR A 244 11.18 -11.99 10.67
N ALA A 245 10.95 -11.28 9.56
CA ALA A 245 11.98 -11.02 8.54
C ALA A 245 13.16 -10.22 9.09
N LEU A 246 12.90 -9.18 9.90
CA LEU A 246 13.94 -8.41 10.58
C LEU A 246 14.72 -9.26 11.58
N PHE A 247 14.04 -10.06 12.39
CA PHE A 247 14.66 -10.97 13.35
C PHE A 247 15.58 -11.98 12.66
N MET A 248 15.09 -12.66 11.63
CA MET A 248 15.88 -13.64 10.86
C MET A 248 17.09 -12.99 10.17
N SER A 249 16.92 -11.79 9.62
CA SER A 249 18.01 -11.01 9.02
C SER A 249 19.09 -10.64 10.05
N GLY A 250 18.66 -10.27 11.27
CA GLY A 250 19.56 -10.01 12.39
C GLY A 250 20.37 -11.23 12.79
N MET A 251 19.70 -12.37 13.02
CA MET A 251 20.36 -13.63 13.36
C MET A 251 21.38 -14.07 12.30
N MET A 252 21.02 -13.95 11.02
CA MET A 252 21.91 -14.29 9.91
C MET A 252 23.16 -13.39 9.89
N LYS A 253 22.96 -12.08 10.12
CA LYS A 253 24.07 -11.12 10.23
C LYS A 253 25.02 -11.48 11.39
N ASP A 254 24.49 -11.84 12.56
CA ASP A 254 25.28 -12.21 13.73
C ASP A 254 26.03 -13.53 13.52
N MET A 255 25.40 -14.53 12.92
CA MET A 255 26.02 -15.78 12.52
C MET A 255 27.25 -15.54 11.62
N PHE A 256 27.13 -14.70 10.61
CA PHE A 256 28.24 -14.40 9.68
C PHE A 256 29.31 -13.48 10.29
N LYS A 257 29.03 -12.74 11.35
CA LYS A 257 30.00 -11.88 12.04
C LYS A 257 30.79 -12.58 13.14
N LYS A 258 30.45 -13.81 13.51
CA LYS A 258 30.94 -14.53 14.69
C LYS A 258 32.48 -14.69 14.72
N ASN A 259 33.12 -15.01 13.59
CA ASN A 259 34.56 -15.20 13.51
C ASN A 259 35.06 -15.02 12.05
N ILE A 260 36.38 -15.16 11.84
CA ILE A 260 36.99 -14.94 10.52
C ILE A 260 36.51 -15.96 9.47
N PHE A 261 36.27 -17.21 9.86
CA PHE A 261 35.79 -18.24 8.96
C PHE A 261 34.37 -17.99 8.49
N THR A 262 33.48 -17.55 9.38
CA THR A 262 32.10 -17.19 9.03
C THR A 262 32.04 -15.94 8.16
N LYS A 263 32.99 -14.98 8.34
CA LYS A 263 33.13 -13.81 7.45
C LYS A 263 33.56 -14.20 6.04
N LEU A 264 34.51 -15.14 5.92
CA LEU A 264 34.95 -15.69 4.62
C LEU A 264 33.79 -16.43 3.93
N ALA A 265 33.05 -17.27 4.66
CA ALA A 265 31.86 -17.95 4.15
C ALA A 265 30.80 -16.93 3.66
N ALA A 266 30.56 -15.83 4.40
CA ALA A 266 29.68 -14.77 3.96
C ALA A 266 30.13 -14.11 2.65
N ALA A 267 31.43 -13.90 2.47
CA ALA A 267 31.99 -13.36 1.23
C ALA A 267 31.75 -14.29 0.05
N MET A 268 31.88 -15.59 0.25
CA MET A 268 31.61 -16.62 -0.80
C MET A 268 30.09 -16.68 -1.14
N CYS A 269 29.22 -16.46 -0.17
CA CYS A 269 27.75 -16.49 -0.34
C CYS A 269 27.13 -15.11 -0.63
N MET A 270 27.93 -14.08 -0.91
CA MET A 270 27.49 -12.69 -0.97
C MET A 270 26.38 -12.44 -2.00
N SER A 271 26.41 -13.10 -3.15
CA SER A 271 25.35 -13.00 -4.17
C SER A 271 23.99 -13.50 -3.65
N GLY A 272 23.98 -14.68 -3.02
CA GLY A 272 22.75 -15.24 -2.42
C GLY A 272 22.25 -14.42 -1.25
N ILE A 273 23.15 -13.87 -0.43
CA ILE A 273 22.78 -12.97 0.68
C ILE A 273 22.15 -11.67 0.14
N ARG A 274 22.67 -11.12 -0.95
CA ARG A 274 22.10 -9.92 -1.59
C ARG A 274 20.72 -10.21 -2.18
N GLU A 275 20.56 -11.33 -2.88
CA GLU A 275 19.26 -11.74 -3.43
C GLU A 275 18.23 -11.97 -2.32
N PHE A 276 18.61 -12.70 -1.25
CA PHE A 276 17.75 -12.89 -0.09
C PHE A 276 17.32 -11.56 0.53
N LYS A 277 18.28 -10.65 0.73
CA LYS A 277 18.01 -9.30 1.27
C LYS A 277 17.07 -8.51 0.37
N SER A 278 17.28 -8.53 -0.95
CA SER A 278 16.42 -7.78 -1.88
C SER A 278 14.99 -8.30 -1.88
N LYS A 279 14.78 -9.61 -1.76
CA LYS A 279 13.43 -10.21 -1.69
C LYS A 279 12.68 -9.84 -0.41
N LEU A 280 13.40 -9.59 0.70
CA LEU A 280 12.80 -9.19 1.99
C LEU A 280 12.80 -7.66 2.20
N ASP A 281 13.41 -6.89 1.31
CA ASP A 281 13.54 -5.45 1.46
C ASP A 281 12.27 -4.74 1.00
N TYR A 282 11.40 -4.42 1.97
CA TYR A 282 10.17 -3.66 1.75
C TYR A 282 10.40 -2.31 1.04
N ARG A 283 11.63 -1.74 1.11
CA ARG A 283 11.97 -0.49 0.42
C ARG A 283 11.91 -0.62 -1.09
N GLN A 284 12.10 -1.83 -1.62
CA GLN A 284 12.02 -2.10 -3.06
C GLN A 284 10.58 -2.32 -3.53
N THR A 285 9.70 -2.78 -2.63
CA THR A 285 8.28 -2.98 -2.93
C THR A 285 7.54 -1.64 -3.08
N GLY A 286 8.11 -0.56 -2.53
CA GLY A 286 7.53 0.78 -2.60
C GLY A 286 6.69 1.10 -1.38
N GLY A 287 5.43 1.47 -1.60
CA GLY A 287 4.47 1.77 -0.55
C GLY A 287 3.28 0.81 -0.56
N THR A 288 2.22 1.23 0.10
CA THR A 288 0.93 0.56 0.09
C THR A 288 -0.07 1.42 -0.67
N VAL A 289 -0.67 0.88 -1.72
CA VAL A 289 -1.73 1.59 -2.45
C VAL A 289 -3.02 1.56 -1.64
N LEU A 290 -3.68 2.71 -1.53
CA LEU A 290 -5.04 2.83 -1.02
C LEU A 290 -6.01 2.47 -2.14
N ILE A 291 -6.49 1.23 -2.14
CA ILE A 291 -7.34 0.67 -3.18
C ILE A 291 -8.80 1.07 -2.94
N GLY A 292 -9.53 1.41 -3.99
CA GLY A 292 -10.94 1.82 -3.91
C GLY A 292 -11.17 3.34 -3.92
N LEU A 293 -10.12 4.15 -4.03
CA LEU A 293 -10.19 5.59 -4.27
C LEU A 293 -10.34 5.89 -5.77
N THR A 294 -10.85 7.09 -6.10
CA THR A 294 -11.06 7.50 -7.51
C THR A 294 -9.77 7.78 -8.26
N LYS A 295 -8.67 8.04 -7.56
CA LYS A 295 -7.30 8.19 -8.07
C LYS A 295 -6.31 7.49 -7.16
N PRO A 296 -5.16 7.02 -7.67
CA PRO A 296 -4.15 6.35 -6.86
C PRO A 296 -3.56 7.25 -5.78
N VAL A 297 -3.56 6.73 -4.55
CA VAL A 297 -2.86 7.30 -3.40
C VAL A 297 -1.98 6.21 -2.81
N VAL A 298 -0.69 6.50 -2.64
CA VAL A 298 0.30 5.55 -2.12
C VAL A 298 0.81 6.03 -0.77
N LYS A 299 0.69 5.15 0.22
CA LYS A 299 1.28 5.34 1.55
C LYS A 299 2.68 4.71 1.57
N ALA A 300 3.72 5.52 1.67
CA ALA A 300 5.07 5.06 1.96
C ALA A 300 5.26 4.88 3.48
N HIS A 301 6.21 4.06 3.91
CA HIS A 301 6.49 3.85 5.33
C HIS A 301 7.00 5.15 5.99
N GLY A 302 6.67 5.38 7.27
CA GLY A 302 7.11 6.59 7.98
C GLY A 302 8.64 6.77 7.99
N SER A 303 9.39 5.68 8.14
CA SER A 303 10.86 5.68 8.12
C SER A 303 11.49 5.57 6.72
N SER A 304 10.73 5.83 5.65
CA SER A 304 11.23 5.74 4.26
C SER A 304 12.47 6.58 4.03
N ASP A 305 13.48 5.97 3.43
CA ASP A 305 14.63 6.64 2.84
C ASP A 305 14.36 7.03 1.36
N ALA A 306 15.31 7.67 0.70
CA ALA A 306 15.17 8.11 -0.68
C ALA A 306 14.86 6.94 -1.64
N VAL A 307 15.44 5.75 -1.40
CA VAL A 307 15.19 4.54 -2.20
C VAL A 307 13.73 4.07 -2.07
N ALA A 308 13.20 4.06 -0.85
CA ALA A 308 11.82 3.68 -0.59
C ALA A 308 10.82 4.67 -1.22
N ILE A 309 11.10 5.97 -1.14
CA ILE A 309 10.27 7.01 -1.77
C ILE A 309 10.29 6.89 -3.29
N ARG A 310 11.47 6.71 -3.90
CA ARG A 310 11.58 6.45 -5.34
C ARG A 310 10.73 5.24 -5.75
N SER A 311 10.81 4.15 -5.00
CA SER A 311 10.01 2.95 -5.25
C SER A 311 8.50 3.20 -5.10
N ALA A 312 8.09 4.00 -4.11
CA ALA A 312 6.69 4.38 -3.91
C ALA A 312 6.15 5.24 -5.07
N ILE A 313 6.97 6.15 -5.60
CA ILE A 313 6.60 6.98 -6.76
C ILE A 313 6.49 6.12 -8.03
N ARG A 314 7.42 5.19 -8.25
CA ARG A 314 7.33 4.22 -9.35
C ARG A 314 6.07 3.37 -9.24
N GLN A 315 5.71 2.90 -8.04
CA GLN A 315 4.48 2.17 -7.80
C GLN A 315 3.24 3.04 -8.08
N ALA A 316 3.27 4.33 -7.70
CA ALA A 316 2.19 5.26 -8.01
C ALA A 316 2.02 5.46 -9.53
N ALA A 317 3.11 5.60 -10.25
CA ALA A 317 3.11 5.70 -11.71
C ALA A 317 2.58 4.41 -12.37
N GLN A 318 3.00 3.25 -11.88
CA GLN A 318 2.48 1.96 -12.32
C GLN A 318 0.98 1.82 -12.01
N ALA A 319 0.52 2.27 -10.85
CA ALA A 319 -0.89 2.24 -10.48
C ALA A 319 -1.75 3.08 -11.43
N VAL A 320 -1.26 4.24 -11.87
CA VAL A 320 -1.94 5.06 -12.88
C VAL A 320 -1.96 4.34 -14.23
N SER A 321 -0.80 3.90 -14.72
CA SER A 321 -0.68 3.30 -16.08
C SER A 321 -1.39 1.96 -16.22
N SER A 322 -1.53 1.21 -15.13
CA SER A 322 -2.19 -0.11 -15.13
C SER A 322 -3.69 -0.05 -15.38
N GLY A 323 -4.34 1.07 -15.04
CA GLY A 323 -5.80 1.23 -15.17
C GLY A 323 -6.63 0.39 -14.18
N PHE A 324 -6.03 -0.19 -13.14
CA PHE A 324 -6.78 -1.04 -12.18
C PHE A 324 -7.94 -0.29 -11.49
N THR A 325 -7.79 1.01 -11.28
CA THR A 325 -8.85 1.87 -10.71
C THR A 325 -10.07 1.94 -11.63
N ASP A 326 -9.85 1.97 -12.95
CA ASP A 326 -10.93 1.99 -13.93
C ASP A 326 -11.62 0.62 -14.03
N ASP A 327 -10.87 -0.48 -13.92
CA ASP A 327 -11.46 -1.82 -13.83
C ASP A 327 -12.36 -1.96 -12.61
N ILE A 328 -11.93 -1.47 -11.44
CA ILE A 328 -12.77 -1.45 -10.23
C ILE A 328 -14.05 -0.64 -10.50
N ARG A 329 -13.92 0.55 -11.10
CA ARG A 329 -15.06 1.43 -11.41
C ARG A 329 -16.05 0.78 -12.38
N ALA A 330 -15.55 0.13 -13.41
CA ALA A 330 -16.37 -0.52 -14.44
C ALA A 330 -17.13 -1.75 -13.92
N ASN A 331 -16.61 -2.43 -12.87
CA ASN A 331 -17.15 -3.69 -12.39
C ASN A 331 -17.74 -3.60 -10.97
N VAL A 332 -17.98 -2.39 -10.46
CA VAL A 332 -18.45 -2.17 -9.08
C VAL A 332 -19.78 -2.88 -8.79
N GLU A 333 -20.67 -3.01 -9.78
CA GLU A 333 -21.97 -3.68 -9.60
C GLU A 333 -21.82 -5.17 -9.25
N GLN A 334 -20.79 -5.84 -9.79
CA GLN A 334 -20.49 -7.26 -9.48
C GLN A 334 -19.98 -7.43 -8.03
N MET A 335 -19.46 -6.35 -7.43
CA MET A 335 -18.97 -6.33 -6.05
C MET A 335 -20.09 -6.09 -5.02
N MET A 336 -21.31 -5.83 -5.47
CA MET A 336 -22.44 -5.59 -4.57
C MET A 336 -23.13 -6.91 -4.23
N VAL A 337 -23.47 -7.04 -2.94
CA VAL A 337 -24.33 -8.17 -2.53
C VAL A 337 -25.68 -8.01 -3.23
N PRO A 338 -26.20 -9.03 -3.92
CA PRO A 338 -27.54 -8.99 -4.49
C PRO A 338 -28.55 -8.63 -3.42
N LYS A 339 -29.50 -7.74 -3.73
CA LYS A 339 -30.52 -7.23 -2.77
C LYS A 339 -31.32 -8.37 -2.10
N GLU A 340 -31.43 -9.50 -2.76
CA GLU A 340 -32.09 -10.72 -2.26
C GLU A 340 -31.39 -11.32 -1.04
N LEU A 341 -30.11 -10.98 -0.80
CA LEU A 341 -29.32 -11.47 0.33
C LEU A 341 -29.22 -10.47 1.50
N GLU A 342 -29.63 -9.22 1.32
CA GLU A 342 -29.61 -8.20 2.39
C GLU A 342 -30.63 -8.50 3.50
N HIS A 343 -31.63 -9.33 3.23
CA HIS A 343 -32.70 -9.68 4.17
C HIS A 343 -32.38 -10.86 5.10
N VAL A 344 -31.36 -11.66 4.79
CA VAL A 344 -30.97 -12.84 5.61
C VAL A 344 -30.18 -12.45 6.87
N GLN A 345 -29.64 -11.24 6.93
CA GLN A 345 -28.83 -10.77 8.06
C GLN A 345 -29.62 -10.04 9.17
N LYS A 346 -30.94 -9.93 9.05
CA LYS A 346 -31.81 -9.27 10.04
C LYS A 346 -32.68 -10.21 10.85
N SER A 347 -32.47 -11.51 10.74
CA SER A 347 -33.19 -12.52 11.52
C SER A 347 -32.31 -13.22 12.55
#